data_d4356d9f1090e1554fb9271ee12e5ee3
#
_entry.id   d4356d9f1090e1554fb9271ee12e5ee3
#
_cell.length_a   1.000
_cell.length_b   1.000
_cell.length_c   1.000
_cell.angle_alpha   90.00
_cell.angle_beta   90.00
_cell.angle_gamma   90.00
#
_symmetry.space_group_name_H-M   'P 1'
#
loop_
_entity.id
_entity.type
_entity.pdbx_description
1 polymer ?
#
loop_
_entity_poly.entity_id
_entity_poly.type
_entity_poly.pdbx_seq_one_letter_code
_entity_poly.pdbx_strand_id
1 'polypeptide(L)' 'MKEILVSTNEAGQRLDKLLGRYLNTAPSSFLYKMLRKKNITLNGKKATGKEILEKEDSIKIFFSDDTWKKFSTVNIG' A
#
# COMPACT_ATOMS: atom_id res chain seq x y z
N MET A 1 7.66 -2.88 9.18
CA MET A 1 7.66 -2.47 7.77
C MET A 1 7.28 -3.65 6.90
N LYS A 2 6.47 -3.43 5.90
CA LYS A 2 6.11 -4.47 4.94
C LYS A 2 6.46 -4.00 3.54
N GLU A 3 6.99 -4.90 2.74
CA GLU A 3 7.31 -4.60 1.35
C GLU A 3 6.48 -5.49 0.42
N ILE A 4 5.92 -4.89 -0.61
CA ILE A 4 5.14 -5.59 -1.62
C ILE A 4 5.83 -5.40 -2.94
N LEU A 5 6.15 -6.51 -3.61
CA LEU A 5 6.72 -6.45 -4.96
C LEU A 5 5.60 -6.70 -5.96
N VAL A 6 5.46 -5.79 -6.89
CA VAL A 6 4.39 -5.86 -7.88
C VAL A 6 4.69 -7.00 -8.86
N SER A 7 3.74 -7.92 -8.98
CA SER A 7 3.87 -9.04 -9.90
C SER A 7 3.32 -8.65 -11.27
N THR A 8 3.55 -9.53 -12.25
CA THR A 8 3.03 -9.30 -13.59
C THR A 8 1.51 -9.14 -13.57
N ASN A 9 0.83 -9.89 -12.71
CA ASN A 9 -0.63 -9.81 -12.62
C ASN A 9 -1.12 -8.50 -12.03
N GLU A 10 -0.29 -7.83 -11.25
CA GLU A 10 -0.66 -6.59 -10.60
C GLU A 10 -0.18 -5.37 -11.35
N ALA A 11 0.70 -5.55 -12.32
CA ALA A 11 1.19 -4.42 -13.10
C ALA A 11 0.06 -3.82 -13.93
N GLY A 12 0.12 -2.51 -14.14
CA GLY A 12 -0.90 -1.82 -14.89
C GLY A 12 -2.04 -1.30 -14.04
N GLN A 13 -2.06 -1.62 -12.74
CA GLN A 13 -3.07 -1.10 -11.82
C GLN A 13 -2.57 0.18 -11.18
N ARG A 14 -3.50 0.98 -10.68
CA ARG A 14 -3.12 2.16 -9.91
C ARG A 14 -2.68 1.71 -8.51
N LEU A 15 -1.76 2.47 -7.95
CA LEU A 15 -1.24 2.17 -6.61
C LEU A 15 -2.36 2.16 -5.57
N ASP A 16 -3.27 3.14 -5.63
CA ASP A 16 -4.36 3.22 -4.66
C ASP A 16 -5.27 1.98 -4.74
N LYS A 17 -5.48 1.45 -5.93
CA LYS A 17 -6.27 0.24 -6.07
C LYS A 17 -5.59 -0.96 -5.42
N LEU A 18 -4.31 -1.12 -5.65
CA LEU A 18 -3.58 -2.22 -5.05
C LEU A 18 -3.59 -2.12 -3.53
N LEU A 19 -3.37 -0.92 -3.01
CA LEU A 19 -3.40 -0.71 -1.56
C LEU A 19 -4.77 -1.03 -0.97
N GLY A 20 -5.83 -0.70 -1.68
CA GLY A 20 -7.18 -1.02 -1.23
C GLY A 20 -7.42 -2.51 -1.13
N ARG A 21 -6.74 -3.30 -1.94
CA ARG A 21 -6.85 -4.76 -1.87
C ARG A 21 -6.08 -5.33 -0.69
N TYR A 22 -4.91 -4.79 -0.41
CA TYR A 22 -4.11 -5.27 0.72
C TYR A 22 -4.63 -4.77 2.05
N LEU A 23 -5.24 -3.60 2.08
CA LEU A 23 -5.74 -2.99 3.30
C LEU A 23 -7.21 -2.67 3.12
N ASN A 24 -8.00 -3.70 2.81
CA ASN A 24 -9.38 -3.49 2.38
C ASN A 24 -10.30 -3.01 3.49
N THR A 25 -9.86 -3.02 4.74
CA THR A 25 -10.64 -2.45 5.83
C THR A 25 -10.30 -0.98 6.07
N ALA A 26 -9.26 -0.46 5.42
CA ALA A 26 -8.86 0.93 5.60
C ALA A 26 -9.60 1.82 4.59
N PRO A 27 -10.09 2.98 5.01
CA PRO A 27 -10.74 3.89 4.07
C PRO A 27 -9.72 4.53 3.15
N SER A 28 -10.19 4.95 1.97
CA SER A 28 -9.31 5.58 0.98
C SER A 28 -8.61 6.81 1.54
N SER A 29 -9.33 7.59 2.34
CA SER A 29 -8.75 8.80 2.94
C SER A 29 -7.54 8.46 3.81
N PHE A 30 -7.60 7.33 4.53
CA PHE A 30 -6.48 6.89 5.34
C PHE A 30 -5.29 6.54 4.45
N LEU A 31 -5.54 5.83 3.35
CA LEU A 31 -4.47 5.44 2.44
C LEU A 31 -3.78 6.66 1.84
N TYR A 32 -4.55 7.65 1.42
CA TYR A 32 -3.97 8.87 0.86
C TYR A 32 -3.19 9.67 1.91
N LYS A 33 -3.68 9.65 3.15
CA LYS A 33 -2.97 10.30 4.24
C LYS A 33 -1.60 9.63 4.47
N MET A 34 -1.57 8.29 4.43
CA MET A 34 -0.32 7.57 4.62
C MET A 34 0.65 7.80 3.46
N LEU A 35 0.13 7.90 2.25
CA LEU A 35 0.96 8.22 1.10
C LEU A 35 1.57 9.61 1.24
N ARG A 36 0.76 10.57 1.68
CA ARG A 36 1.24 11.94 1.86
C ARG A 36 2.32 12.04 2.92
N LYS A 37 2.21 11.24 3.97
CA LYS A 37 3.18 11.24 5.06
C LYS A 37 4.40 10.37 4.78
N LYS A 38 4.48 9.77 3.61
CA LYS A 38 5.56 8.84 3.24
C LYS A 38 5.58 7.59 4.09
N ASN A 39 4.47 7.24 4.72
CA ASN A 39 4.35 5.95 5.40
C ASN A 39 4.14 4.83 4.38
N ILE A 40 3.75 5.19 3.16
CA ILE A 40 3.69 4.26 2.04
C ILE A 40 4.49 4.88 0.92
N THR A 41 5.50 4.16 0.43
CA THR A 41 6.37 4.67 -0.62
C THR A 41 6.39 3.72 -1.81
N LEU A 42 6.67 4.26 -2.98
CA LEU A 42 6.81 3.46 -4.21
C LEU A 42 8.25 3.61 -4.68
N ASN A 43 8.98 2.51 -4.70
CA ASN A 43 10.39 2.49 -5.06
C ASN A 43 11.22 3.46 -4.22
N GLY A 44 10.85 3.59 -2.94
CA GLY A 44 11.57 4.46 -2.02
C GLY A 44 11.24 5.94 -2.14
N LYS A 45 10.26 6.29 -2.97
CA LYS A 45 9.88 7.68 -3.20
C LYS A 45 8.45 7.93 -2.76
N LYS A 46 8.16 9.18 -2.42
CA LYS A 46 6.82 9.58 -2.08
C LYS A 46 5.89 9.30 -3.26
N ALA A 47 4.72 8.77 -2.98
CA ALA A 47 3.74 8.47 -4.00
C ALA A 47 2.43 9.19 -3.71
N THR A 48 1.60 9.37 -4.75
CA THR A 48 0.32 10.04 -4.60
C THR A 48 -0.85 9.07 -4.60
N GLY A 49 -0.63 7.85 -5.03
CA GLY A 49 -1.69 6.86 -5.15
C GLY A 49 -2.21 6.70 -6.57
N LYS A 50 -1.89 7.65 -7.44
CA LYS A 50 -2.36 7.62 -8.82
C LYS A 50 -1.38 6.98 -9.78
N GLU A 51 -0.23 6.57 -9.29
CA GLU A 51 0.79 5.97 -10.12
C GLU A 51 0.31 4.64 -10.69
N ILE A 52 0.66 4.37 -11.93
CA ILE A 52 0.40 3.08 -12.54
C ILE A 52 1.58 2.18 -12.22
N LEU A 53 1.29 1.05 -11.62
CA LEU A 53 2.34 0.14 -11.17
C LEU A 53 2.92 -0.65 -12.32
N GLU A 54 4.21 -0.94 -12.23
CA GLU A 54 4.90 -1.75 -13.20
C GLU A 54 5.45 -2.99 -12.52
N LYS A 55 5.76 -4.00 -13.31
CA LYS A 55 6.33 -5.22 -12.78
C LYS A 55 7.59 -4.89 -11.98
N GLU A 56 7.73 -5.53 -10.82
CA GLU A 56 8.88 -5.37 -9.93
C GLU A 56 8.94 -4.04 -9.20
N ASP A 57 7.92 -3.20 -9.29
CA ASP A 57 7.88 -2.02 -8.44
C ASP A 57 7.82 -2.46 -6.98
N SER A 58 8.49 -1.72 -6.11
CA SER A 58 8.55 -2.02 -4.68
C SER A 58 7.70 -1.02 -3.92
N ILE A 59 6.72 -1.52 -3.18
CA ILE A 59 5.88 -0.69 -2.33
C ILE A 59 6.24 -1.00 -0.89
N LYS A 60 6.67 0.00 -0.15
CA LYS A 60 7.04 -0.18 1.26
C LYS A 60 6.02 0.52 2.13
N ILE A 61 5.56 -0.17 3.15
CA ILE A 61 4.54 0.34 4.06
C ILE A 61 5.12 0.36 5.47
N PHE A 62 5.16 1.56 6.05
CA PHE A 62 5.75 1.76 7.38
C PHE A 62 4.64 2.11 8.36
N PHE A 63 3.93 1.10 8.86
CA PHE A 63 2.87 1.29 9.84
C PHE A 63 3.35 0.77 11.19
N SER A 64 2.80 1.34 12.27
CA SER A 64 3.01 0.78 13.60
C SER A 64 2.25 -0.53 13.72
N ASP A 65 2.62 -1.33 14.73
CA ASP A 65 1.93 -2.60 14.96
C ASP A 65 0.44 -2.39 15.22
N ASP A 66 0.10 -1.34 15.96
CA ASP A 66 -1.30 -1.04 16.25
C ASP A 66 -2.07 -0.72 14.97
N THR A 67 -1.45 0.00 14.05
CA THR A 67 -2.08 0.33 12.78
C THR A 67 -2.29 -0.93 11.94
N TRP A 68 -1.32 -1.83 11.94
CA TRP A 68 -1.46 -3.09 11.23
C TRP A 68 -2.62 -3.90 11.77
N LYS A 69 -2.74 -3.99 13.10
CA LYS A 69 -3.83 -4.73 13.73
C LYS A 69 -5.19 -4.13 13.38
N LYS A 70 -5.24 -2.81 13.30
CA LYS A 70 -6.50 -2.13 13.04
C LYS A 70 -7.00 -2.35 11.62
N PHE A 71 -6.09 -2.37 10.65
CA PHE A 71 -6.47 -2.40 9.24
C PHE A 71 -6.12 -3.70 8.51
N SER A 72 -5.47 -4.64 9.18
CA SER A 72 -5.17 -5.92 8.56
C SER A 72 -6.40 -6.80 8.59
N THR A 73 -6.68 -7.43 7.50
CA THR A 73 -7.81 -8.31 7.48
C THR A 73 -7.46 -9.66 7.89
N VAL A 74 -6.32 -9.92 8.09
CA VAL A 74 -6.02 -11.11 8.34
C VAL A 74 -6.29 -11.61 9.42
N ASN A 75 -6.36 -11.65 9.88
CA ASN A 75 -6.53 -12.00 10.89
C ASN A 75 -6.80 -13.09 11.28
N ILE A 76 -6.77 -13.65 11.13
CA ILE A 76 -7.12 -14.58 11.42
C ILE A 76 -6.68 -15.28 12.00
N GLY A 77 -6.58 -15.16 12.28
CA GLY A 77 -6.05 -15.93 12.78
C GLY A 77 -5.85 -16.53 13.06
#